data_e397de936d6fd9ce91d3aed1067b0b79
#
_entry.id   e397de936d6fd9ce91d3aed1067b0b79
#
_cell.length_a   1.000
_cell.length_b   1.000
_cell.length_c   1.000
_cell.angle_alpha   90.00
_cell.angle_beta   90.00
_cell.angle_gamma   90.00
#
_symmetry.space_group_name_H-M   'P 1'
#
loop_
_entity.id
_entity.type
_entity.pdbx_description
1 polymer ?
#
loop_
_entity_poly.entity_id
_entity_poly.type
_entity_poly.pdbx_seq_one_letter_code
_entity_poly.pdbx_strand_id
1 'polypeptide(L)'
;LGHLAEYAPPEIYNEKYAKWQFEDLPIIPEVWKVQVSEDKKKQFDVLCGLMNRADVAYLVNGCDAGREGELIFKRVYDLAGCQKSVKRLWISSMEDEAIQKGFQSLTDGREYAGLCNAAVCRAQADWLIGMNATRAYTTRYFKRLVVGRVQTPTLAMLTERKEKIEHFKKEAYYKVSLSDGKLMVTSESIPLEMEAEELRKLCDGTEALVTRVKREQKKTFPPKLYDLTGLQREANRFFGYTAQKTLDMLDDDDDVQDVY
;
A
#
# COMPACT_ATOMS: atom_id res chain seq x y z
N LEU A 1 2.74 1.05 20.32
CA LEU A 1 1.67 0.21 20.90
C LEU A 1 1.21 -0.91 19.96
N GLY A 2 1.22 -0.73 18.65
CA GLY A 2 0.76 -1.69 17.67
C GLY A 2 -0.70 -2.13 17.87
N HIS A 3 -1.14 -3.16 17.15
CA HIS A 3 -2.47 -3.73 17.26
C HIS A 3 -2.59 -4.58 18.53
N LEU A 4 -3.30 -4.10 19.55
CA LEU A 4 -3.59 -4.85 20.78
C LEU A 4 -4.88 -5.66 20.67
N ALA A 5 -5.78 -5.25 19.77
CA ALA A 5 -7.08 -5.84 19.60
C ALA A 5 -7.44 -6.02 18.13
N GLU A 6 -8.15 -7.09 17.83
CA GLU A 6 -8.55 -7.49 16.49
C GLU A 6 -10.00 -7.97 16.44
N TYR A 7 -10.58 -8.10 15.25
CA TYR A 7 -11.89 -8.74 15.13
C TYR A 7 -11.82 -10.20 15.51
N ALA A 8 -12.81 -10.63 16.27
CA ALA A 8 -12.92 -12.00 16.72
C ALA A 8 -12.97 -12.97 15.51
N PRO A 9 -12.33 -14.14 15.64
CA PRO A 9 -12.45 -15.17 14.62
C PRO A 9 -13.86 -15.76 14.57
N PRO A 10 -14.23 -16.41 13.46
CA PRO A 10 -15.59 -16.89 13.23
C PRO A 10 -16.17 -17.78 14.31
N GLU A 11 -15.37 -18.63 14.93
CA GLU A 11 -15.80 -19.55 16.02
C GLU A 11 -16.33 -18.83 17.26
N ILE A 12 -15.93 -17.57 17.50
CA ILE A 12 -16.47 -16.74 18.58
C ILE A 12 -17.89 -16.27 18.30
N TYR A 13 -18.30 -16.23 17.05
CA TYR A 13 -19.67 -15.92 16.65
C TYR A 13 -20.58 -17.15 16.72
N ASN A 14 -20.07 -18.31 16.31
CA ASN A 14 -20.77 -19.59 16.41
C ASN A 14 -19.74 -20.74 16.36
N GLU A 15 -19.83 -21.68 17.31
CA GLU A 15 -18.92 -22.84 17.41
C GLU A 15 -18.88 -23.70 16.15
N LYS A 16 -19.96 -23.76 15.36
CA LYS A 16 -19.98 -24.49 14.10
C LYS A 16 -18.91 -24.01 13.12
N TYR A 17 -18.51 -22.75 13.20
CA TYR A 17 -17.47 -22.16 12.34
C TYR A 17 -16.04 -22.57 12.71
N ALA A 18 -15.83 -23.29 13.80
CA ALA A 18 -14.52 -23.88 14.13
C ALA A 18 -14.08 -24.88 13.07
N LYS A 19 -15.03 -25.66 12.53
CA LYS A 19 -14.80 -26.54 11.40
C LYS A 19 -15.12 -25.81 10.10
N TRP A 20 -14.14 -25.73 9.20
CA TRP A 20 -14.34 -25.04 7.92
C TRP A 20 -15.19 -25.90 6.96
N GLN A 21 -16.37 -25.43 6.64
CA GLN A 21 -17.28 -26.04 5.68
C GLN A 21 -17.74 -25.01 4.66
N PHE A 22 -17.86 -25.42 3.41
CA PHE A 22 -18.27 -24.52 2.32
C PHE A 22 -19.71 -24.02 2.51
N GLU A 23 -20.57 -24.89 3.03
CA GLU A 23 -22.00 -24.65 3.25
C GLU A 23 -22.28 -23.58 4.32
N ASP A 24 -21.30 -23.28 5.17
CA ASP A 24 -21.42 -22.23 6.18
C ASP A 24 -21.12 -20.82 5.64
N LEU A 25 -20.72 -20.72 4.39
CA LEU A 25 -20.33 -19.45 3.79
C LEU A 25 -21.50 -18.79 3.03
N PRO A 26 -21.61 -17.47 3.01
CA PRO A 26 -20.70 -16.52 3.66
C PRO A 26 -21.02 -16.34 5.15
N ILE A 27 -19.98 -16.18 5.98
CA ILE A 27 -20.11 -15.80 7.38
C ILE A 27 -20.11 -14.27 7.44
N ILE A 28 -21.26 -13.70 7.85
CA ILE A 28 -21.45 -12.26 7.97
C ILE A 28 -21.92 -11.97 9.39
N PRO A 29 -21.09 -11.32 10.24
CA PRO A 29 -21.48 -10.96 11.60
C PRO A 29 -22.58 -9.91 11.58
N GLU A 30 -23.67 -10.13 12.32
CA GLU A 30 -24.67 -9.07 12.59
C GLU A 30 -24.11 -8.01 13.54
N VAL A 31 -23.37 -8.46 14.55
CA VAL A 31 -22.71 -7.59 15.52
C VAL A 31 -21.21 -7.92 15.55
N TRP A 32 -20.40 -6.93 15.26
CA TRP A 32 -18.95 -7.09 15.27
C TRP A 32 -18.38 -7.22 16.67
N LYS A 33 -17.63 -8.29 16.89
CA LYS A 33 -16.92 -8.52 18.16
C LYS A 33 -15.44 -8.21 17.96
N VAL A 34 -14.87 -7.47 18.89
CA VAL A 34 -13.42 -7.19 18.96
C VAL A 34 -12.89 -7.85 20.20
N GLN A 35 -11.75 -8.46 20.13
CA GLN A 35 -11.07 -9.12 21.25
C GLN A 35 -9.62 -8.68 21.35
N VAL A 36 -9.07 -8.73 22.55
CA VAL A 36 -7.66 -8.48 22.82
C VAL A 36 -6.87 -9.73 22.47
N SER A 37 -5.75 -9.57 21.75
CA SER A 37 -4.82 -10.67 21.46
C SER A 37 -4.22 -11.20 22.77
N GLU A 38 -4.19 -12.52 22.96
CA GLU A 38 -3.78 -13.13 24.24
C GLU A 38 -2.37 -12.72 24.68
N ASP A 39 -1.43 -12.67 23.73
CA ASP A 39 -0.04 -12.24 23.94
C ASP A 39 0.09 -10.79 24.38
N LYS A 40 -0.92 -9.95 24.11
CA LYS A 40 -0.95 -8.51 24.38
C LYS A 40 -1.85 -8.11 25.55
N LYS A 41 -2.50 -9.07 26.17
CA LYS A 41 -3.45 -8.83 27.24
C LYS A 41 -2.86 -8.02 28.39
N LYS A 42 -1.64 -8.35 28.81
CA LYS A 42 -0.96 -7.61 29.90
C LYS A 42 -0.79 -6.13 29.57
N GLN A 43 -0.41 -5.80 28.35
CA GLN A 43 -0.26 -4.41 27.92
C GLN A 43 -1.62 -3.70 27.83
N PHE A 44 -2.64 -4.39 27.36
CA PHE A 44 -4.00 -3.87 27.30
C PHE A 44 -4.53 -3.56 28.71
N ASP A 45 -4.34 -4.46 29.68
CA ASP A 45 -4.80 -4.27 31.08
C ASP A 45 -4.13 -3.04 31.71
N VAL A 46 -2.85 -2.81 31.46
CA VAL A 46 -2.16 -1.59 31.90
C VAL A 46 -2.80 -0.34 31.32
N LEU A 47 -3.09 -0.33 30.03
CA LEU A 47 -3.73 0.81 29.37
C LEU A 47 -5.14 1.06 29.90
N CYS A 48 -5.94 0.01 30.07
CA CYS A 48 -7.27 0.10 30.70
C CYS A 48 -7.20 0.76 32.07
N GLY A 49 -6.27 0.31 32.91
CA GLY A 49 -6.06 0.88 34.21
C GLY A 49 -5.71 2.38 34.16
N LEU A 50 -4.81 2.76 33.30
CA LEU A 50 -4.38 4.16 33.12
C LEU A 50 -5.50 5.05 32.56
N MET A 51 -6.19 4.59 31.52
CA MET A 51 -7.24 5.36 30.85
C MET A 51 -8.42 5.67 31.78
N ASN A 52 -8.73 4.77 32.70
CA ASN A 52 -9.87 4.90 33.61
C ASN A 52 -9.53 5.52 34.98
N ARG A 53 -8.27 5.91 35.21
CA ARG A 53 -7.87 6.58 36.46
C ARG A 53 -8.67 7.87 36.70
N ALA A 54 -9.09 8.10 37.94
CA ALA A 54 -9.89 9.27 38.30
C ALA A 54 -9.18 10.63 38.12
N ASP A 55 -7.84 10.63 38.21
CA ASP A 55 -7.00 11.82 38.06
C ASP A 55 -6.69 12.16 36.58
N VAL A 56 -7.09 11.32 35.64
CA VAL A 56 -6.94 11.59 34.20
C VAL A 56 -8.16 12.36 33.69
N ALA A 57 -7.95 13.59 33.24
CA ALA A 57 -9.02 14.47 32.76
C ALA A 57 -9.47 14.16 31.34
N TYR A 58 -8.54 13.85 30.44
CA TYR A 58 -8.79 13.51 29.03
C TYR A 58 -7.68 12.61 28.50
N LEU A 59 -7.92 11.99 27.36
CA LEU A 59 -6.94 11.16 26.66
C LEU A 59 -6.40 11.89 25.45
N VAL A 60 -5.15 11.61 25.09
CA VAL A 60 -4.55 12.07 23.84
C VAL A 60 -4.29 10.86 22.95
N ASN A 61 -4.95 10.81 21.78
CA ASN A 61 -4.61 9.86 20.74
C ASN A 61 -3.35 10.35 20.03
N GLY A 62 -2.23 9.75 20.36
CA GLY A 62 -0.91 9.97 19.75
C GLY A 62 -0.48 8.83 18.82
N CYS A 63 -1.42 7.97 18.37
CA CYS A 63 -1.13 6.98 17.35
C CYS A 63 -0.85 7.66 16.01
N ASP A 64 -0.31 6.88 15.05
CA ASP A 64 0.08 7.38 13.72
C ASP A 64 -0.98 8.29 13.09
N ALA A 65 -0.52 9.32 12.38
CA ALA A 65 -1.37 10.27 11.70
C ALA A 65 -2.01 9.65 10.46
N GLY A 66 -3.03 8.81 10.66
CA GLY A 66 -3.70 8.11 9.58
C GLY A 66 -4.85 7.20 10.05
N ARG A 67 -5.47 6.54 9.09
CA ARG A 67 -6.59 5.61 9.33
C ARG A 67 -6.24 4.50 10.33
N GLU A 68 -5.03 3.97 10.22
CA GLU A 68 -4.59 2.85 11.08
C GLU A 68 -4.47 3.29 12.54
N GLY A 69 -3.86 4.45 12.80
CA GLY A 69 -3.75 5.00 14.15
C GLY A 69 -5.12 5.27 14.79
N GLU A 70 -6.10 5.75 14.00
CA GLU A 70 -7.48 5.92 14.49
C GLU A 70 -8.10 4.58 14.88
N LEU A 71 -7.89 3.53 14.07
CA LEU A 71 -8.44 2.20 14.36
C LEU A 71 -7.82 1.58 15.61
N ILE A 72 -6.50 1.68 15.75
CA ILE A 72 -5.76 1.16 16.91
C ILE A 72 -6.28 1.81 18.20
N PHE A 73 -6.36 3.14 18.22
CA PHE A 73 -6.83 3.87 19.38
C PHE A 73 -8.29 3.53 19.70
N LYS A 74 -9.18 3.58 18.71
CA LYS A 74 -10.61 3.31 18.90
C LYS A 74 -10.86 1.94 19.50
N ARG A 75 -10.22 0.89 19.00
CA ARG A 75 -10.40 -0.48 19.52
C ARG A 75 -10.03 -0.59 20.99
N VAL A 76 -8.91 0.02 21.38
CA VAL A 76 -8.48 0.03 22.79
C VAL A 76 -9.42 0.85 23.65
N TYR A 77 -9.83 2.03 23.17
CA TYR A 77 -10.73 2.93 23.88
C TYR A 77 -12.10 2.29 24.15
N ASP A 78 -12.70 1.68 23.12
CA ASP A 78 -14.02 1.03 23.22
C ASP A 78 -13.96 -0.19 24.15
N LEU A 79 -12.93 -1.05 24.01
CA LEU A 79 -12.76 -2.23 24.87
C LEU A 79 -12.44 -1.88 26.31
N ALA A 80 -11.74 -0.77 26.55
CA ALA A 80 -11.48 -0.27 27.90
C ALA A 80 -12.72 0.31 28.58
N GLY A 81 -13.83 0.48 27.86
CA GLY A 81 -15.05 1.11 28.38
C GLY A 81 -14.86 2.55 28.82
N CYS A 82 -13.82 3.22 28.32
CA CYS A 82 -13.51 4.58 28.72
C CYS A 82 -14.51 5.57 28.11
N GLN A 83 -14.92 6.56 28.93
CA GLN A 83 -15.90 7.59 28.55
C GLN A 83 -15.30 9.01 28.57
N LYS A 84 -13.98 9.12 28.76
CA LYS A 84 -13.31 10.41 28.80
C LYS A 84 -13.20 11.04 27.43
N SER A 85 -13.13 12.37 27.39
CA SER A 85 -12.91 13.10 26.17
C SER A 85 -11.54 12.75 25.57
N VAL A 86 -11.47 12.76 24.23
CA VAL A 86 -10.27 12.43 23.49
C VAL A 86 -9.84 13.64 22.69
N LYS A 87 -8.57 13.97 22.78
CA LYS A 87 -7.89 14.92 21.90
C LYS A 87 -6.98 14.17 20.94
N ARG A 88 -6.76 14.74 19.77
CA ARG A 88 -5.89 14.16 18.75
C ARG A 88 -4.58 14.94 18.66
N LEU A 89 -3.49 14.24 18.81
CA LEU A 89 -2.16 14.70 18.45
C LEU A 89 -1.87 14.24 17.01
N TRP A 90 -1.84 15.19 16.07
CA TRP A 90 -1.58 14.90 14.66
C TRP A 90 -0.21 15.44 14.28
N ILE A 91 0.76 14.55 14.19
CA ILE A 91 2.15 14.86 13.80
C ILE A 91 2.60 13.90 12.71
N SER A 92 3.43 14.38 11.82
CA SER A 92 4.03 13.60 10.73
C SER A 92 5.56 13.52 10.84
N SER A 93 6.14 14.13 11.85
CA SER A 93 7.57 14.08 12.17
C SER A 93 7.75 13.86 13.66
N MET A 94 8.78 13.09 14.04
CA MET A 94 9.15 12.82 15.43
C MET A 94 10.21 13.81 15.97
N GLU A 95 10.52 14.88 15.23
CA GLU A 95 11.38 15.96 15.72
C GLU A 95 10.77 16.67 16.94
N ASP A 96 11.59 17.04 17.89
CA ASP A 96 11.17 17.67 19.14
C ASP A 96 10.29 18.91 18.90
N GLU A 97 10.65 19.73 17.92
CA GLU A 97 9.88 20.93 17.56
C GLU A 97 8.48 20.59 17.03
N ALA A 98 8.38 19.55 16.19
CA ALA A 98 7.11 19.09 15.64
C ALA A 98 6.20 18.50 16.75
N ILE A 99 6.78 17.75 17.69
CA ILE A 99 6.08 17.18 18.84
C ILE A 99 5.56 18.31 19.74
N GLN A 100 6.40 19.29 20.08
CA GLN A 100 5.98 20.42 20.91
C GLN A 100 4.86 21.24 20.28
N LYS A 101 4.98 21.56 18.99
CA LYS A 101 3.91 22.24 18.23
C LYS A 101 2.62 21.41 18.20
N GLY A 102 2.73 20.10 18.00
CA GLY A 102 1.61 19.18 18.01
C GLY A 102 0.84 19.20 19.32
N PHE A 103 1.55 19.16 20.47
CA PHE A 103 0.92 19.25 21.77
C PHE A 103 0.27 20.62 22.07
N GLN A 104 0.79 21.69 21.47
CA GLN A 104 0.18 23.03 21.58
C GLN A 104 -1.09 23.16 20.72
N SER A 105 -1.24 22.33 19.67
CA SER A 105 -2.32 22.37 18.69
C SER A 105 -3.22 21.13 18.71
N LEU A 106 -3.44 20.53 19.90
CA LEU A 106 -4.32 19.38 20.04
C LEU A 106 -5.75 19.69 19.56
N THR A 107 -6.25 18.90 18.65
CA THR A 107 -7.62 19.02 18.11
C THR A 107 -8.60 18.10 18.84
N ASP A 108 -9.90 18.32 18.68
CA ASP A 108 -10.92 17.42 19.22
C ASP A 108 -10.92 16.10 18.45
N GLY A 109 -10.84 14.97 19.14
CA GLY A 109 -10.85 13.64 18.52
C GLY A 109 -12.09 13.36 17.66
N ARG A 110 -13.21 14.05 17.92
CA ARG A 110 -14.44 13.92 17.13
C ARG A 110 -14.29 14.40 15.69
N GLU A 111 -13.38 15.31 15.41
CA GLU A 111 -13.10 15.80 14.05
C GLU A 111 -12.58 14.68 13.14
N TYR A 112 -12.01 13.62 13.72
CA TYR A 112 -11.47 12.46 13.01
C TYR A 112 -12.47 11.29 12.90
N ALA A 113 -13.73 11.48 13.32
CA ALA A 113 -14.74 10.40 13.28
C ALA A 113 -14.93 9.81 11.87
N GLY A 114 -14.89 10.65 10.82
CA GLY A 114 -14.99 10.18 9.44
C GLY A 114 -13.80 9.29 9.05
N LEU A 115 -12.59 9.67 9.44
CA LEU A 115 -11.37 8.90 9.21
C LEU A 115 -11.40 7.57 9.96
N CYS A 116 -11.83 7.60 11.21
CA CYS A 116 -12.01 6.42 12.05
C CYS A 116 -13.04 5.45 11.44
N ASN A 117 -14.20 5.95 11.00
CA ASN A 117 -15.21 5.13 10.34
C ASN A 117 -14.70 4.49 9.05
N ALA A 118 -13.94 5.22 8.24
CA ALA A 118 -13.29 4.67 7.05
C ALA A 118 -12.32 3.53 7.39
N ALA A 119 -11.57 3.65 8.50
CA ALA A 119 -10.68 2.61 8.98
C ALA A 119 -11.44 1.36 9.47
N VAL A 120 -12.55 1.56 10.19
CA VAL A 120 -13.44 0.47 10.63
C VAL A 120 -14.05 -0.26 9.43
N CYS A 121 -14.62 0.46 8.47
CA CYS A 121 -15.18 -0.13 7.24
C CYS A 121 -14.15 -0.95 6.47
N ARG A 122 -12.92 -0.43 6.33
CA ARG A 122 -11.82 -1.14 5.69
C ARG A 122 -11.49 -2.44 6.42
N ALA A 123 -11.32 -2.39 7.74
CA ALA A 123 -10.98 -3.56 8.54
C ALA A 123 -12.08 -4.63 8.51
N GLN A 124 -13.36 -4.23 8.51
CA GLN A 124 -14.50 -5.12 8.34
C GLN A 124 -14.53 -5.76 6.95
N ALA A 125 -14.30 -4.98 5.91
CA ALA A 125 -14.23 -5.48 4.54
C ALA A 125 -13.06 -6.48 4.36
N ASP A 126 -11.88 -6.17 4.90
CA ASP A 126 -10.72 -7.06 4.89
C ASP A 126 -11.01 -8.38 5.62
N TRP A 127 -11.70 -8.34 6.77
CA TRP A 127 -12.12 -9.53 7.49
C TRP A 127 -13.14 -10.34 6.70
N LEU A 128 -14.21 -9.69 6.18
CA LEU A 128 -15.26 -10.37 5.42
C LEU A 128 -14.72 -11.08 4.18
N ILE A 129 -13.96 -10.36 3.37
CA ILE A 129 -13.43 -10.90 2.11
C ILE A 129 -12.34 -11.92 2.40
N GLY A 130 -11.35 -11.54 3.21
CA GLY A 130 -10.19 -12.38 3.49
C GLY A 130 -10.58 -13.69 4.15
N MET A 131 -11.44 -13.65 5.17
CA MET A 131 -11.87 -14.84 5.92
C MET A 131 -12.75 -15.74 5.06
N ASN A 132 -13.82 -15.21 4.46
CA ASN A 132 -14.77 -16.01 3.66
C ASN A 132 -14.11 -16.59 2.41
N ALA A 133 -13.35 -15.79 1.66
CA ALA A 133 -12.68 -16.27 0.47
C ALA A 133 -11.58 -17.30 0.80
N THR A 134 -10.79 -17.07 1.85
CA THR A 134 -9.80 -18.06 2.30
C THR A 134 -10.45 -19.41 2.62
N ARG A 135 -11.55 -19.40 3.36
CA ARG A 135 -12.29 -20.64 3.69
C ARG A 135 -12.89 -21.28 2.44
N ALA A 136 -13.53 -20.49 1.56
CA ALA A 136 -14.13 -21.00 0.33
C ALA A 136 -13.11 -21.70 -0.57
N TYR A 137 -11.99 -21.05 -0.84
CA TYR A 137 -10.93 -21.65 -1.66
C TYR A 137 -10.26 -22.85 -0.97
N THR A 138 -9.98 -22.75 0.34
CA THR A 138 -9.36 -23.83 1.09
C THR A 138 -10.22 -25.09 1.12
N THR A 139 -11.53 -24.94 1.37
CA THR A 139 -12.46 -26.07 1.39
C THR A 139 -12.71 -26.66 0.01
N ARG A 140 -12.78 -25.81 -1.03
CA ARG A 140 -13.02 -26.24 -2.41
C ARG A 140 -11.85 -26.99 -3.03
N TYR A 141 -10.62 -26.58 -2.71
CA TYR A 141 -9.39 -27.14 -3.30
C TYR A 141 -8.62 -28.07 -2.34
N PHE A 142 -9.11 -28.28 -1.13
CA PHE A 142 -8.48 -29.13 -0.11
C PHE A 142 -7.01 -28.74 0.17
N LYS A 143 -6.69 -27.48 0.00
CA LYS A 143 -5.36 -26.92 0.21
C LYS A 143 -5.53 -25.52 0.82
N ARG A 144 -4.73 -25.20 1.84
CA ARG A 144 -4.75 -23.86 2.45
C ARG A 144 -4.39 -22.78 1.42
N LEU A 145 -5.38 -22.04 0.99
CA LEU A 145 -5.26 -20.94 0.04
C LEU A 145 -5.72 -19.66 0.72
N VAL A 146 -4.75 -18.82 1.07
CA VAL A 146 -5.04 -17.55 1.73
C VAL A 146 -5.38 -16.50 0.70
N VAL A 147 -6.50 -15.82 0.91
CA VAL A 147 -6.95 -14.69 0.09
C VAL A 147 -6.83 -13.41 0.90
N GLY A 148 -6.21 -12.39 0.33
CA GLY A 148 -6.05 -11.10 0.96
C GLY A 148 -6.09 -9.97 -0.05
N ARG A 149 -6.48 -8.80 0.41
CA ARG A 149 -6.66 -7.59 -0.42
C ARG A 149 -5.39 -7.13 -1.14
N VAL A 150 -4.23 -7.36 -0.55
CA VAL A 150 -2.94 -6.98 -1.14
C VAL A 150 -2.25 -8.20 -1.77
N GLN A 151 -2.16 -9.30 -1.05
CA GLN A 151 -1.43 -10.49 -1.49
C GLN A 151 -2.00 -11.08 -2.79
N THR A 152 -3.32 -11.22 -2.88
CA THR A 152 -3.94 -11.87 -4.04
C THR A 152 -3.81 -11.06 -5.32
N PRO A 153 -4.11 -9.74 -5.35
CA PRO A 153 -3.86 -8.92 -6.53
C PRO A 153 -2.37 -8.87 -6.94
N THR A 154 -1.47 -8.80 -5.97
CA THR A 154 -0.03 -8.80 -6.25
C THR A 154 0.39 -10.12 -6.91
N LEU A 155 -0.08 -11.26 -6.39
CA LEU A 155 0.19 -12.56 -6.99
C LEU A 155 -0.40 -12.65 -8.42
N ALA A 156 -1.62 -12.15 -8.62
CA ALA A 156 -2.24 -12.13 -9.95
C ALA A 156 -1.41 -11.32 -10.95
N MET A 157 -0.95 -10.12 -10.57
CA MET A 157 -0.08 -9.30 -11.42
C MET A 157 1.23 -10.00 -11.76
N LEU A 158 1.84 -10.69 -10.81
CA LEU A 158 3.06 -11.48 -11.04
C LEU A 158 2.82 -12.65 -11.99
N THR A 159 1.69 -13.35 -11.80
CA THR A 159 1.31 -14.48 -12.66
C THR A 159 1.04 -14.04 -14.09
N GLU A 160 0.26 -12.98 -14.29
CA GLU A 160 0.02 -12.40 -15.61
C GLU A 160 1.32 -11.96 -16.29
N ARG A 161 2.23 -11.35 -15.52
CA ARG A 161 3.52 -10.95 -16.05
C ARG A 161 4.35 -12.15 -16.48
N LYS A 162 4.36 -13.21 -15.67
CA LYS A 162 5.05 -14.46 -15.98
C LYS A 162 4.49 -15.09 -17.27
N GLU A 163 3.16 -15.20 -17.38
CA GLU A 163 2.50 -15.73 -18.59
C GLU A 163 2.85 -14.93 -19.83
N LYS A 164 2.86 -13.59 -19.76
CA LYS A 164 3.28 -12.72 -20.88
C LYS A 164 4.74 -12.95 -21.29
N ILE A 165 5.61 -13.29 -20.33
CA ILE A 165 7.02 -13.60 -20.64
C ILE A 165 7.13 -15.00 -21.25
N GLU A 166 6.46 -16.00 -20.71
CA GLU A 166 6.51 -17.39 -21.19
C GLU A 166 5.90 -17.55 -22.60
N HIS A 167 4.83 -16.78 -22.89
CA HIS A 167 4.16 -16.80 -24.19
C HIS A 167 4.59 -15.66 -25.10
N PHE A 168 5.71 -15.00 -24.80
CA PHE A 168 6.20 -13.90 -25.60
C PHE A 168 6.58 -14.38 -27.01
N LYS A 169 5.91 -13.81 -28.01
CA LYS A 169 6.24 -14.02 -29.43
C LYS A 169 7.08 -12.85 -29.91
N LYS A 170 8.22 -13.17 -30.47
CA LYS A 170 9.06 -12.14 -31.12
C LYS A 170 8.36 -11.69 -32.39
N GLU A 171 8.09 -10.41 -32.48
CA GLU A 171 7.60 -9.77 -33.70
C GLU A 171 8.73 -8.88 -34.26
N ALA A 172 9.07 -9.09 -35.54
CA ALA A 172 10.01 -8.24 -36.24
C ALA A 172 9.30 -6.95 -36.63
N TYR A 173 9.99 -5.85 -36.53
CA TYR A 173 9.59 -4.58 -37.14
C TYR A 173 10.78 -3.93 -37.78
N TYR A 174 10.53 -3.10 -38.77
CA TYR A 174 11.53 -2.44 -39.57
C TYR A 174 11.40 -0.93 -39.44
N LYS A 175 12.50 -0.23 -39.58
CA LYS A 175 12.53 1.23 -39.61
C LYS A 175 13.40 1.68 -40.75
N VAL A 176 12.94 2.68 -41.50
CA VAL A 176 13.70 3.33 -42.54
C VAL A 176 14.30 4.62 -42.01
N SER A 177 15.62 4.75 -42.10
CA SER A 177 16.32 5.96 -41.68
C SER A 177 16.91 6.66 -42.89
N LEU A 178 16.67 7.96 -43.00
CA LEU A 178 17.22 8.85 -44.01
C LEU A 178 18.28 9.74 -43.37
N SER A 179 19.40 9.93 -44.05
CA SER A 179 20.48 10.80 -43.58
C SER A 179 21.10 11.58 -44.71
N ASP A 180 21.31 12.87 -44.53
CA ASP A 180 22.10 13.73 -45.40
C ASP A 180 23.53 13.97 -44.88
N GLY A 181 23.94 13.23 -43.83
CA GLY A 181 25.21 13.39 -43.13
C GLY A 181 25.18 14.41 -41.97
N LYS A 182 24.14 15.25 -41.87
CA LYS A 182 23.94 16.23 -40.79
C LYS A 182 22.68 15.95 -39.99
N LEU A 183 21.65 15.51 -40.67
CA LEU A 183 20.35 15.19 -40.09
C LEU A 183 20.02 13.73 -40.34
N MET A 184 19.48 13.07 -39.33
CA MET A 184 18.95 11.72 -39.46
C MET A 184 17.48 11.72 -39.05
N VAL A 185 16.62 11.23 -39.92
CA VAL A 185 15.20 11.08 -39.72
C VAL A 185 14.85 9.60 -39.80
N THR A 186 14.08 9.08 -38.86
CA THR A 186 13.68 7.67 -38.80
C THR A 186 12.17 7.57 -38.86
N SER A 187 11.67 6.63 -39.66
CA SER A 187 10.23 6.33 -39.76
C SER A 187 9.70 5.76 -38.47
N GLU A 188 8.38 5.72 -38.33
CA GLU A 188 7.71 4.86 -37.36
C GLU A 188 8.02 3.38 -37.68
N SER A 189 7.63 2.49 -36.73
CA SER A 189 7.83 1.04 -36.90
C SER A 189 6.92 0.48 -38.01
N ILE A 190 7.48 -0.20 -38.96
CA ILE A 190 6.81 -0.84 -40.10
C ILE A 190 6.78 -2.34 -39.86
N PRO A 191 5.61 -2.99 -39.84
CA PRO A 191 5.51 -4.41 -39.50
C PRO A 191 6.05 -5.36 -40.58
N LEU A 192 6.00 -4.95 -41.83
CA LEU A 192 6.41 -5.80 -42.96
C LEU A 192 7.71 -5.31 -43.58
N GLU A 193 8.65 -6.23 -43.80
CA GLU A 193 9.95 -5.95 -44.45
C GLU A 193 9.78 -5.38 -45.84
N MET A 194 8.85 -5.92 -46.61
CA MET A 194 8.55 -5.49 -47.98
C MET A 194 8.12 -4.02 -48.04
N GLU A 195 7.24 -3.59 -47.13
CA GLU A 195 6.81 -2.18 -47.04
C GLU A 195 7.96 -1.25 -46.64
N ALA A 196 8.83 -1.70 -45.75
CA ALA A 196 10.01 -0.93 -45.36
C ALA A 196 11.00 -0.79 -46.53
N GLU A 197 11.17 -1.85 -47.29
CA GLU A 197 12.06 -1.85 -48.46
C GLU A 197 11.49 -1.00 -49.61
N GLU A 198 10.18 -1.03 -49.85
CA GLU A 198 9.51 -0.16 -50.80
C GLU A 198 9.66 1.31 -50.39
N LEU A 199 9.45 1.65 -49.12
CA LEU A 199 9.63 2.99 -48.61
C LEU A 199 11.10 3.44 -48.76
N ARG A 200 12.05 2.57 -48.48
CA ARG A 200 13.48 2.83 -48.67
C ARG A 200 13.78 3.19 -50.12
N LYS A 201 13.31 2.37 -51.07
CA LYS A 201 13.50 2.60 -52.51
C LYS A 201 12.84 3.90 -52.99
N LEU A 202 11.67 4.22 -52.46
CA LEU A 202 10.94 5.45 -52.81
C LEU A 202 11.70 6.70 -52.34
N CYS A 203 12.37 6.62 -51.21
CA CYS A 203 13.08 7.75 -50.61
C CYS A 203 14.54 7.88 -51.04
N ASP A 204 15.13 6.82 -51.63
CA ASP A 204 16.54 6.79 -52.00
C ASP A 204 16.81 7.74 -53.22
N GLY A 205 17.74 8.67 -53.05
CA GLY A 205 18.10 9.65 -54.04
C GLY A 205 17.06 10.74 -54.33
N THR A 206 16.02 10.84 -53.54
CA THR A 206 14.97 11.88 -53.67
C THR A 206 15.22 13.07 -52.75
N GLU A 207 14.67 14.24 -53.12
CA GLU A 207 14.71 15.43 -52.26
C GLU A 207 13.73 15.29 -51.08
N ALA A 208 14.19 15.61 -49.87
CA ALA A 208 13.35 15.67 -48.68
C ALA A 208 12.97 17.10 -48.35
N LEU A 209 11.67 17.37 -48.24
CA LEU A 209 11.14 18.67 -47.87
C LEU A 209 10.70 18.68 -46.40
N VAL A 210 11.29 19.58 -45.62
CA VAL A 210 10.84 19.82 -44.25
C VAL A 210 9.52 20.62 -44.25
N THR A 211 8.41 19.94 -44.03
CA THR A 211 7.07 20.56 -44.08
C THR A 211 6.69 21.27 -42.79
N ARG A 212 7.29 20.88 -41.65
CA ARG A 212 6.96 21.46 -40.33
C ARG A 212 8.14 21.39 -39.37
N VAL A 213 8.43 22.50 -38.73
CA VAL A 213 9.38 22.57 -37.62
C VAL A 213 8.61 23.00 -36.38
N LYS A 214 8.64 22.18 -35.32
CA LYS A 214 8.05 22.52 -34.01
C LYS A 214 9.19 22.68 -33.01
N ARG A 215 9.29 23.87 -32.41
CA ARG A 215 10.26 24.15 -31.35
C ARG A 215 9.52 24.17 -30.01
N GLU A 216 9.86 23.26 -29.15
CA GLU A 216 9.29 23.19 -27.80
C GLU A 216 10.37 23.41 -26.74
N GLN A 217 10.07 24.26 -25.78
CA GLN A 217 10.95 24.43 -24.63
C GLN A 217 10.53 23.42 -23.56
N LYS A 218 11.34 22.40 -23.34
CA LYS A 218 11.14 21.42 -22.25
C LYS A 218 11.90 21.86 -21.02
N LYS A 219 11.21 21.89 -19.88
CA LYS A 219 11.82 22.09 -18.57
C LYS A 219 11.99 20.73 -17.90
N THR A 220 13.21 20.37 -17.58
CA THR A 220 13.51 19.19 -16.76
C THR A 220 13.72 19.69 -15.34
N PHE A 221 12.87 19.27 -14.43
CA PHE A 221 13.03 19.56 -13.01
C PHE A 221 14.01 18.56 -12.40
N PRO A 222 14.73 18.94 -11.33
CA PRO A 222 15.52 17.99 -10.58
C PRO A 222 14.61 16.86 -10.06
N PRO A 223 15.16 15.65 -9.87
CA PRO A 223 14.40 14.55 -9.27
C PRO A 223 13.91 14.98 -7.89
N LYS A 224 12.77 14.45 -7.49
CA LYS A 224 12.27 14.60 -6.11
C LYS A 224 13.21 13.86 -5.16
N LEU A 225 13.23 14.29 -3.90
CA LEU A 225 13.84 13.51 -2.84
C LEU A 225 13.21 12.10 -2.78
N TYR A 226 13.95 11.13 -2.32
CA TYR A 226 13.43 9.79 -2.19
C TYR A 226 12.34 9.72 -1.11
N ASP A 227 11.26 9.06 -1.43
CA ASP A 227 10.43 8.38 -0.44
C ASP A 227 11.01 6.98 -0.17
N LEU A 228 10.57 6.33 0.88
CA LEU A 228 11.07 5.00 1.26
C LEU A 228 10.97 3.99 0.11
N THR A 229 9.83 3.94 -0.58
CA THR A 229 9.62 3.02 -1.70
C THR A 229 10.57 3.31 -2.87
N GLY A 230 10.77 4.58 -3.18
CA GLY A 230 11.71 5.03 -4.21
C GLY A 230 13.14 4.63 -3.87
N LEU A 231 13.54 4.87 -2.61
CA LEU A 231 14.86 4.49 -2.12
C LEU A 231 15.08 2.98 -2.13
N GLN A 232 14.14 2.20 -1.64
CA GLN A 232 14.20 0.73 -1.68
C GLN A 232 14.35 0.20 -3.11
N ARG A 233 13.60 0.78 -4.06
CA ARG A 233 13.67 0.39 -5.47
C ARG A 233 15.03 0.72 -6.10
N GLU A 234 15.57 1.90 -5.86
CA GLU A 234 16.88 2.31 -6.39
C GLU A 234 18.02 1.55 -5.70
N ALA A 235 17.94 1.32 -4.38
CA ALA A 235 18.90 0.50 -3.66
C ALA A 235 18.93 -0.94 -4.17
N ASN A 236 17.77 -1.50 -4.49
CA ASN A 236 17.70 -2.81 -5.13
C ASN A 236 18.33 -2.80 -6.53
N ARG A 237 18.03 -1.77 -7.32
CA ARG A 237 18.54 -1.64 -8.69
C ARG A 237 20.06 -1.51 -8.76
N PHE A 238 20.66 -0.69 -7.89
CA PHE A 238 22.10 -0.38 -7.94
C PHE A 238 22.94 -1.34 -7.09
N PHE A 239 22.42 -1.82 -5.98
CA PHE A 239 23.18 -2.59 -5.00
C PHE A 239 22.62 -3.99 -4.75
N GLY A 240 21.48 -4.35 -5.34
CA GLY A 240 20.80 -5.63 -5.11
C GLY A 240 20.25 -5.79 -3.68
N TYR A 241 20.05 -4.70 -2.96
CA TYR A 241 19.54 -4.77 -1.59
C TYR A 241 18.06 -5.17 -1.57
N THR A 242 17.69 -5.97 -0.57
CA THR A 242 16.27 -6.22 -0.29
C THR A 242 15.63 -4.98 0.33
N ALA A 243 14.31 -4.87 0.25
CA ALA A 243 13.58 -3.78 0.88
C ALA A 243 13.85 -3.72 2.40
N GLN A 244 13.93 -4.89 3.06
CA GLN A 244 14.26 -4.97 4.49
C GLN A 244 15.68 -4.49 4.77
N LYS A 245 16.68 -4.94 4.00
CA LYS A 245 18.05 -4.49 4.19
C LYS A 245 18.21 -2.97 4.02
N THR A 246 17.46 -2.39 3.07
CA THR A 246 17.46 -0.92 2.91
C THR A 246 16.89 -0.23 4.13
N LEU A 247 15.82 -0.78 4.70
CA LEU A 247 15.21 -0.25 5.93
C LEU A 247 16.17 -0.36 7.12
N ASP A 248 16.74 -1.55 7.33
CA ASP A 248 17.69 -1.80 8.44
C ASP A 248 18.88 -0.81 8.39
N MET A 249 19.37 -0.51 7.17
CA MET A 249 20.46 0.46 7.02
C MET A 249 20.04 1.91 7.29
N LEU A 250 18.76 2.23 7.13
CA LEU A 250 18.24 3.56 7.49
C LEU A 250 18.01 3.66 9.00
N ASP A 251 17.57 2.58 9.64
CA ASP A 251 17.36 2.54 11.08
C ASP A 251 18.70 2.58 11.85
N ASP A 252 19.79 2.09 11.24
CA ASP A 252 21.14 2.13 11.82
C ASP A 252 21.87 3.48 11.59
N ASP A 253 21.30 4.39 10.80
CA ASP A 253 21.89 5.69 10.48
C ASP A 253 21.27 6.79 11.35
N ASP A 254 22.01 7.22 12.36
CA ASP A 254 21.59 8.26 13.31
C ASP A 254 21.28 9.64 12.65
N ASP A 255 21.73 9.84 11.40
CA ASP A 255 21.46 11.05 10.61
C ASP A 255 20.12 10.96 9.82
N VAL A 256 19.50 9.78 9.75
CA VAL A 256 18.20 9.58 9.10
C VAL A 256 17.10 9.59 10.15
N GLN A 257 16.57 10.76 10.43
CA GLN A 257 15.37 10.91 11.25
C GLN A 257 14.14 10.78 10.35
N ASP A 258 13.34 9.77 10.61
CA ASP A 258 12.01 9.49 10.01
C ASP A 258 12.01 8.93 8.57
N VAL A 259 11.99 7.62 8.47
CA VAL A 259 11.60 6.90 7.25
C VAL A 259 10.17 6.36 7.43
N TYR A 260 9.17 7.12 6.94
CA TYR A 260 7.76 6.69 6.91
C TYR A 260 7.19 6.71 5.50
#